data_302af55c3eaef24b272c7b377e71c835
#
_entry.id   302af55c3eaef24b272c7b377e71c835
#
_cell.length_a   1.000
_cell.length_b   1.000
_cell.length_c   1.000
_cell.angle_alpha   90.00
_cell.angle_beta   90.00
_cell.angle_gamma   90.00
#
_symmetry.space_group_name_H-M   'P 1'
#
loop_
_entity.id
_entity.type
_entity.pdbx_description
1 polymer ?
#
loop_
_entity_poly.entity_id
_entity_poly.type
_entity_poly.pdbx_seq_one_letter_code
_entity_poly.pdbx_strand_id
1 'polypeptide(L)' 'MVEVFKTNVENIEYARLLLRKLMAQYPNYHINFDLQDCDRILRVEGNQVESMRIIEVVSGNGFDCQVLE' A
#
# COMPACT_ATOMS: atom_id res chain seq x y z
N MET A 1 2.14 12.25 8.68
CA MET A 1 1.35 11.08 9.06
C MET A 1 1.82 9.86 8.31
N VAL A 2 1.97 8.75 8.98
CA VAL A 2 2.39 7.49 8.37
C VAL A 2 1.36 6.42 8.71
N GLU A 3 0.89 5.71 7.69
CA GLU A 3 0.06 4.53 7.86
C GLU A 3 0.79 3.31 7.33
N VAL A 4 0.67 2.22 8.06
CA VAL A 4 1.30 0.95 7.72
C VAL A 4 0.20 -0.09 7.53
N PHE A 5 0.28 -0.84 6.43
CA PHE A 5 -0.72 -1.83 6.08
C PHE A 5 -0.08 -3.20 5.95
N LYS A 6 -0.78 -4.21 6.44
CA LYS A 6 -0.44 -5.59 6.20
C LYS A 6 -1.11 -6.02 4.90
N THR A 7 -0.35 -6.68 4.02
CA THR A 7 -0.88 -7.18 2.75
C THR A 7 -0.49 -8.64 2.55
N ASN A 8 -0.97 -9.22 1.45
CA ASN A 8 -0.54 -10.53 0.99
C ASN A 8 0.18 -10.46 -0.35
N VAL A 9 0.74 -9.29 -0.68
CA VAL A 9 1.50 -9.12 -1.92
C VAL A 9 2.88 -9.75 -1.75
N GLU A 10 3.18 -10.80 -2.51
CA GLU A 10 4.44 -11.53 -2.40
C GLU A 10 5.38 -11.29 -3.59
N ASN A 11 4.84 -10.83 -4.71
CA ASN A 11 5.57 -10.69 -5.95
C ASN A 11 5.93 -9.22 -6.17
N ILE A 12 7.22 -8.96 -6.43
CA ILE A 12 7.68 -7.59 -6.61
C ILE A 12 7.06 -6.89 -7.83
N GLU A 13 6.71 -7.65 -8.85
CA GLU A 13 6.08 -7.06 -10.04
C GLU A 13 4.68 -6.57 -9.72
N TYR A 14 3.92 -7.31 -8.92
CA TYR A 14 2.62 -6.86 -8.46
C TYR A 14 2.75 -5.65 -7.53
N ALA A 15 3.77 -5.65 -6.67
CA ALA A 15 4.02 -4.52 -5.80
C ALA A 15 4.30 -3.24 -6.62
N ARG A 16 5.09 -3.35 -7.67
CA ARG A 16 5.38 -2.22 -8.55
C ARG A 16 4.13 -1.72 -9.26
N LEU A 17 3.30 -2.64 -9.72
CA LEU A 17 2.04 -2.28 -10.38
C LEU A 17 1.13 -1.51 -9.42
N LEU A 18 0.99 -2.00 -8.20
CA LEU A 18 0.18 -1.34 -7.19
C LEU A 18 0.76 0.03 -6.83
N LEU A 19 2.08 0.13 -6.72
CA LEU A 19 2.72 1.42 -6.46
C LEU A 19 2.40 2.43 -7.54
N ARG A 20 2.47 2.05 -8.81
CA ARG A 20 2.12 2.95 -9.91
C ARG A 20 0.70 3.44 -9.79
N LYS A 21 -0.23 2.55 -9.50
CA LYS A 21 -1.64 2.90 -9.38
C LYS A 21 -1.89 3.84 -8.20
N LEU A 22 -1.26 3.54 -7.08
CA LEU A 22 -1.40 4.38 -5.89
C LEU A 22 -0.76 5.75 -6.10
N MET A 23 0.43 5.81 -6.68
CA MET A 23 1.11 7.07 -6.92
C MET A 23 0.41 7.92 -7.96
N ALA A 24 -0.27 7.30 -8.92
CA ALA A 24 -1.05 8.03 -9.91
C ALA A 24 -2.26 8.74 -9.25
N GLN A 25 -2.86 8.10 -8.26
CA GLN A 25 -4.02 8.67 -7.56
C GLN A 25 -3.60 9.61 -6.43
N TYR A 26 -2.45 9.35 -5.82
CA TYR A 26 -1.97 10.12 -4.65
C TYR A 26 -0.52 10.54 -4.85
N PRO A 27 -0.28 11.48 -5.79
CA PRO A 27 1.11 11.86 -6.13
C PRO A 27 1.85 12.55 -5.00
N ASN A 28 1.15 13.02 -3.98
CA ASN A 28 1.77 13.68 -2.82
C ASN A 28 2.12 12.74 -1.69
N TYR A 29 1.78 11.45 -1.82
CA TYR A 29 2.15 10.46 -0.83
C TYR A 29 3.50 9.85 -1.16
N HIS A 30 4.25 9.51 -0.12
CA HIS A 30 5.45 8.66 -0.24
C HIS A 30 5.03 7.24 0.10
N ILE A 31 5.12 6.35 -0.87
CA ILE A 31 4.59 5.00 -0.77
C ILE A 31 5.68 4.00 -1.11
N ASN A 32 5.83 2.97 -0.28
CA ASN A 32 6.73 1.87 -0.62
C ASN A 32 6.23 0.55 0.00
N PHE A 33 6.73 -0.55 -0.54
CA PHE A 33 6.48 -1.88 -0.01
C PHE A 33 7.75 -2.41 0.65
N ASP A 34 7.57 -3.15 1.74
CA ASP A 34 8.63 -3.95 2.33
C ASP A 34 8.17 -5.41 2.26
N LEU A 35 8.60 -6.11 1.23
CA LEU A 35 8.20 -7.49 0.98
C LEU A 35 9.06 -8.50 1.72
N GLN A 36 10.14 -8.05 2.37
CA GLN A 36 10.97 -8.93 3.19
C GLN A 36 10.36 -9.15 4.57
N ASP A 37 9.48 -8.24 4.99
CA ASP A 37 8.71 -8.42 6.22
C ASP A 37 7.67 -9.52 6.02
N CYS A 38 7.45 -10.35 7.02
CA CYS A 38 6.47 -11.44 6.94
C CYS A 38 5.04 -10.95 6.73
N ASP A 39 4.75 -9.71 7.10
CA ASP A 39 3.44 -9.09 6.93
C ASP A 39 3.28 -8.38 5.58
N ARG A 40 4.29 -8.45 4.71
CA ARG A 40 4.27 -7.82 3.39
C ARG A 40 3.77 -6.38 3.49
N ILE A 41 4.56 -5.56 4.13
CA ILE A 41 4.17 -4.22 4.56
C ILE A 41 4.05 -3.27 3.38
N LEU A 42 2.95 -2.51 3.36
CA LEU A 42 2.77 -1.33 2.52
C LEU A 42 2.81 -0.12 3.44
N ARG A 43 3.74 0.78 3.18
CA ARG A 43 3.94 1.98 3.99
C ARG A 43 3.55 3.20 3.19
N VAL A 44 2.67 4.03 3.74
CA VAL A 44 2.18 5.23 3.09
C VAL A 44 2.40 6.42 4.02
N GLU A 45 3.05 7.45 3.50
CA GLU A 45 3.36 8.67 4.26
C GLU A 45 2.83 9.88 3.52
N GLY A 46 2.19 10.79 4.26
CA GLY A 46 1.65 12.01 3.70
C GLY A 46 1.10 12.91 4.80
N ASN A 47 0.62 14.09 4.41
CA ASN A 47 0.03 15.02 5.37
C ASN A 47 -1.28 14.47 5.93
N GLN A 48 -2.05 13.84 5.08
CA GLN A 48 -3.31 13.23 5.47
C GLN A 48 -3.51 11.98 4.63
N VAL A 49 -3.43 10.82 5.25
CA VAL A 49 -3.53 9.54 4.55
C VAL A 49 -4.95 9.00 4.70
N GLU A 50 -5.60 8.76 3.57
CA GLU A 50 -6.94 8.19 3.51
C GLU A 50 -6.84 6.67 3.46
N SER A 51 -6.77 6.03 4.62
CA SER A 51 -6.52 4.59 4.73
C SER A 51 -7.54 3.75 3.99
N MET A 52 -8.82 4.10 4.05
CA MET A 52 -9.87 3.35 3.37
C MET A 52 -9.68 3.36 1.86
N ARG A 53 -9.21 4.46 1.30
CA ARG A 53 -8.95 4.57 -0.13
C ARG A 53 -7.80 3.69 -0.56
N ILE A 54 -6.74 3.64 0.25
CA ILE A 54 -5.59 2.77 0.00
C ILE A 54 -6.04 1.32 0.00
N ILE A 55 -6.83 0.92 0.99
CA ILE A 55 -7.37 -0.43 1.09
C ILE A 55 -8.21 -0.76 -0.14
N GLU A 56 -9.05 0.17 -0.60
CA GLU A 56 -9.89 -0.05 -1.77
C GLU A 56 -9.07 -0.32 -3.03
N VAL A 57 -7.99 0.43 -3.23
CA VAL A 57 -7.14 0.23 -4.42
C VAL A 57 -6.48 -1.14 -4.38
N VAL A 58 -5.90 -1.51 -3.25
CA VAL A 58 -5.21 -2.79 -3.12
C VAL A 58 -6.19 -3.94 -3.23
N SER A 59 -7.31 -3.85 -2.52
CA SER A 59 -8.36 -4.89 -2.56
C SER A 59 -8.99 -5.02 -3.94
N GLY A 60 -9.19 -3.90 -4.61
CA GLY A 60 -9.75 -3.89 -5.97
C GLY A 60 -8.86 -4.56 -6.99
N ASN A 61 -7.57 -4.75 -6.68
CA ASN A 61 -6.62 -5.45 -7.52
C ASN A 61 -6.41 -6.90 -7.09
N GLY A 62 -7.22 -7.40 -6.16
CA GLY A 62 -7.22 -8.81 -5.79
C GLY A 62 -6.31 -9.19 -4.63
N PHE A 63 -5.84 -8.23 -3.86
CA PHE A 63 -4.96 -8.48 -2.72
C PHE A 63 -5.62 -8.08 -1.40
N ASP A 64 -5.18 -8.71 -0.33
CA ASP A 64 -5.63 -8.33 1.01
C ASP A 64 -4.85 -7.11 1.47
N CYS A 65 -5.53 -6.22 2.20
CA CYS A 65 -4.91 -5.03 2.75
C CYS A 65 -5.67 -4.60 3.99
N GLN A 66 -4.96 -4.42 5.08
CA GLN A 66 -5.56 -3.94 6.32
C GLN A 66 -4.56 -3.08 7.09
N VAL A 67 -5.07 -2.13 7.85
CA VAL A 67 -4.22 -1.28 8.68
C VAL A 67 -3.56 -2.15 9.75
N LEU A 68 -2.25 -2.00 9.87
CA LEU A 68 -1.48 -2.71 10.90
C LEU A 68 -1.35 -1.80 12.12
N GLU A 69 -1.94 -2.24 13.21
CA GLU A 69 -1.90 -1.49 14.46
C GLU A 69 -0.85 -2.00 15.42
#